data_56a9d5ac4f880ab116233ed5655f2a7f
#
_entry.id   56a9d5ac4f880ab116233ed5655f2a7f
#
_cell.length_a   1.000
_cell.length_b   1.000
_cell.length_c   1.000
_cell.angle_alpha   90.00
_cell.angle_beta   90.00
_cell.angle_gamma   90.00
#
_symmetry.space_group_name_H-M   'P 1'
#
loop_
_entity.id
_entity.type
_entity.pdbx_description
1 polymer ?
#
loop_
_entity_poly.entity_id
_entity_poly.type
_entity_poly.pdbx_seq_one_letter_code
_entity_poly.pdbx_strand_id
1 'polypeptide(L)'
;MKTLVLANQKGGVGKSAIGTQLAFYASSLKLRVLYIDLDHQQNSSRPLLLSSLATRAPFVASALQSLSAPPRLDGQFVVIPGDELLSNLERMPDTHNAFANNLARLLAMNADNFDLCVIDTNPTPDIRYGVALVVADYVVSPIQLNQEALDGISQLLMHHRYGMHKIKQAINNKLELIGLLPNAVEATPFQRTNLVQLAEKYADLLIELAPGTKRYAFVPKRTAIAEAQAEGSPLFNMKKTAARDAWIEIKPIFDAILNRMQLGRTGYDT
;
A
#
# COMPACT_ATOMS: atom_id res chain seq x y z
N MET A 1 11.33 -1.81 11.81
CA MET A 1 10.56 -1.67 10.53
C MET A 1 9.08 -1.46 10.82
N LYS A 2 8.41 -0.59 10.08
CA LYS A 2 6.94 -0.44 10.10
C LYS A 2 6.37 -1.07 8.83
N THR A 3 5.26 -1.81 8.96
CA THR A 3 4.64 -2.52 7.83
C THR A 3 3.32 -1.86 7.45
N LEU A 4 3.25 -1.36 6.21
CA LEU A 4 2.07 -0.73 5.60
C LEU A 4 1.47 -1.64 4.53
N VAL A 5 0.18 -1.89 4.60
CA VAL A 5 -0.57 -2.61 3.56
C VAL A 5 -1.46 -1.67 2.77
N LEU A 6 -1.39 -1.73 1.44
CA LEU A 6 -2.36 -1.11 0.55
C LEU A 6 -3.51 -2.13 0.35
N ALA A 7 -4.66 -1.90 0.98
CA ALA A 7 -5.75 -2.86 1.02
C ALA A 7 -7.07 -2.26 0.53
N ASN A 8 -7.67 -2.92 -0.45
CA ASN A 8 -9.05 -2.71 -0.87
C ASN A 8 -9.48 -3.91 -1.72
N GLN A 9 -10.68 -4.42 -1.49
CA GLN A 9 -11.22 -5.59 -2.20
C GLN A 9 -11.78 -5.25 -3.59
N LYS A 10 -11.64 -3.99 -4.03
CA LYS A 10 -12.00 -3.55 -5.37
C LYS A 10 -10.77 -3.42 -6.26
N GLY A 11 -10.87 -3.92 -7.49
CA GLY A 11 -9.85 -3.72 -8.51
C GLY A 11 -9.82 -2.29 -9.05
N GLY A 12 -8.66 -1.84 -9.53
CA GLY A 12 -8.52 -0.55 -10.20
C GLY A 12 -8.59 0.69 -9.30
N VAL A 13 -8.65 0.56 -7.99
CA VAL A 13 -8.70 1.71 -7.06
C VAL A 13 -7.34 2.42 -6.88
N GLY A 14 -6.27 1.87 -7.46
CA GLY A 14 -4.94 2.50 -7.46
C GLY A 14 -3.99 2.06 -6.34
N LYS A 15 -4.22 0.91 -5.69
CA LYS A 15 -3.32 0.35 -4.66
C LYS A 15 -1.87 0.35 -5.12
N SER A 16 -1.59 -0.35 -6.21
CA SER A 16 -0.23 -0.52 -6.75
C SER A 16 0.44 0.80 -7.11
N ALA A 17 -0.30 1.73 -7.75
CA ALA A 17 0.26 3.03 -8.13
C ALA A 17 0.59 3.89 -6.91
N ILE A 18 -0.29 3.95 -5.91
CA ILE A 18 -0.04 4.68 -4.67
C ILE A 18 1.12 4.04 -3.90
N GLY A 19 1.14 2.70 -3.75
CA GLY A 19 2.20 1.98 -3.06
C GLY A 19 3.57 2.17 -3.71
N THR A 20 3.63 2.09 -5.04
CA THR A 20 4.86 2.31 -5.83
C THR A 20 5.42 3.71 -5.61
N GLN A 21 4.59 4.75 -5.77
CA GLN A 21 5.02 6.14 -5.62
C GLN A 21 5.39 6.47 -4.17
N LEU A 22 4.67 5.93 -3.18
CA LEU A 22 5.02 6.07 -1.76
C LEU A 22 6.37 5.40 -1.44
N ALA A 23 6.64 4.21 -2.00
CA ALA A 23 7.90 3.50 -1.79
C ALA A 23 9.09 4.27 -2.41
N PHE A 24 8.93 4.80 -3.62
CA PHE A 24 9.93 5.70 -4.22
C PHE A 24 10.19 6.92 -3.35
N TYR A 25 9.12 7.55 -2.85
CA TYR A 25 9.25 8.73 -1.99
C TYR A 25 9.97 8.40 -0.68
N ALA A 26 9.56 7.34 0.01
CA ALA A 26 10.22 6.90 1.23
C ALA A 26 11.72 6.62 1.02
N SER A 27 12.08 5.94 -0.08
CA SER A 27 13.48 5.71 -0.43
C SER A 27 14.25 7.00 -0.72
N SER A 28 13.61 8.00 -1.34
CA SER A 28 14.22 9.32 -1.57
C SER A 28 14.52 10.09 -0.27
N LEU A 29 13.76 9.81 0.79
CA LEU A 29 14.00 10.32 2.15
C LEU A 29 15.07 9.54 2.91
N LYS A 30 15.76 8.58 2.23
CA LYS A 30 16.78 7.69 2.80
C LYS A 30 16.25 6.62 3.75
N LEU A 31 14.93 6.38 3.77
CA LEU A 31 14.39 5.22 4.46
C LEU A 31 14.76 3.95 3.68
N ARG A 32 15.16 2.91 4.39
CA ARG A 32 15.40 1.58 3.81
C ARG A 32 14.03 0.91 3.60
N VAL A 33 13.72 0.58 2.35
CA VAL A 33 12.38 0.13 1.94
C VAL A 33 12.41 -1.32 1.49
N LEU A 34 11.54 -2.14 2.08
CA LEU A 34 11.17 -3.46 1.56
C LEU A 34 9.80 -3.34 0.90
N TYR A 35 9.67 -3.78 -0.34
CA TYR A 35 8.38 -3.85 -1.03
C TYR A 35 8.02 -5.30 -1.32
N ILE A 36 6.80 -5.70 -0.99
CA ILE A 36 6.30 -7.06 -1.24
C ILE A 36 5.03 -6.97 -2.08
N ASP A 37 5.07 -7.54 -3.27
CA ASP A 37 3.93 -7.61 -4.18
C ASP A 37 3.23 -8.96 -4.02
N LEU A 38 2.02 -8.97 -3.47
CA LEU A 38 1.20 -10.17 -3.30
C LEU A 38 0.14 -10.30 -4.41
N ASP A 39 0.18 -9.44 -5.42
CA ASP A 39 -0.69 -9.59 -6.60
C ASP A 39 0.03 -10.36 -7.71
N HIS A 40 -0.63 -11.42 -8.20
CA HIS A 40 -0.12 -12.19 -9.34
C HIS A 40 0.00 -11.36 -10.64
N GLN A 41 -0.71 -10.24 -10.74
CA GLN A 41 -0.62 -9.30 -11.87
C GLN A 41 0.67 -8.48 -11.90
N GLN A 42 1.42 -8.41 -10.79
CA GLN A 42 2.70 -7.71 -10.69
C GLN A 42 2.62 -6.20 -11.03
N ASN A 43 1.47 -5.58 -10.76
CA ASN A 43 1.22 -4.18 -11.12
C ASN A 43 2.11 -3.19 -10.36
N SER A 44 2.72 -3.59 -9.26
CA SER A 44 3.67 -2.79 -8.48
C SER A 44 5.12 -3.24 -8.67
N SER A 45 5.39 -4.54 -8.66
CA SER A 45 6.77 -5.02 -8.76
C SER A 45 7.40 -4.78 -10.13
N ARG A 46 6.65 -4.88 -11.24
CA ARG A 46 7.18 -4.57 -12.57
C ARG A 46 7.71 -3.13 -12.69
N PRO A 47 6.92 -2.06 -12.39
CA PRO A 47 7.41 -0.70 -12.47
C PRO A 47 8.55 -0.42 -11.47
N LEU A 48 8.51 -0.98 -10.26
CA LEU A 48 9.59 -0.82 -9.29
C LEU A 48 10.91 -1.40 -9.82
N LEU A 49 10.87 -2.59 -10.42
CA LEU A 49 12.05 -3.26 -10.96
C LEU A 49 12.51 -2.72 -12.32
N LEU A 50 11.64 -2.01 -13.04
CA LEU A 50 12.03 -1.27 -14.24
C LEU A 50 12.87 -0.04 -13.87
N SER A 51 12.68 0.51 -12.68
CA SER A 51 13.50 1.60 -12.16
C SER A 51 14.89 1.08 -11.77
N SER A 52 15.91 1.93 -11.90
CA SER A 52 17.25 1.63 -11.36
C SER A 52 17.37 1.86 -9.85
N LEU A 53 16.27 2.24 -9.18
CA LEU A 53 16.26 2.63 -7.77
C LEU A 53 16.02 1.44 -6.83
N ALA A 54 15.43 0.35 -7.35
CA ALA A 54 15.07 -0.81 -6.56
C ALA A 54 15.84 -2.05 -7.01
N THR A 55 16.20 -2.90 -6.05
CA THR A 55 16.86 -4.19 -6.26
C THR A 55 15.87 -5.32 -6.10
N ARG A 56 15.91 -6.30 -6.98
CA ARG A 56 15.09 -7.51 -6.90
C ARG A 56 15.60 -8.43 -5.79
N ALA A 57 14.71 -8.94 -4.96
CA ALA A 57 15.03 -10.02 -4.02
C ALA A 57 15.37 -11.33 -4.76
N PRO A 58 16.13 -12.26 -4.13
CA PRO A 58 16.53 -13.53 -4.74
C PRO A 58 15.41 -14.55 -4.91
N PHE A 59 14.19 -14.21 -4.51
CA PHE A 59 12.99 -15.06 -4.62
C PHE A 59 11.75 -14.21 -4.94
N VAL A 60 10.68 -14.89 -5.37
CA VAL A 60 9.35 -14.31 -5.64
C VAL A 60 8.38 -14.61 -4.50
N ALA A 61 7.29 -13.85 -4.40
CA ALA A 61 6.38 -13.93 -3.26
C ALA A 61 5.73 -15.30 -3.07
N SER A 62 5.43 -16.03 -4.15
CA SER A 62 4.87 -17.40 -4.02
C SER A 62 5.81 -18.39 -3.34
N ALA A 63 7.13 -18.16 -3.39
CA ALA A 63 8.11 -19.04 -2.73
C ALA A 63 7.89 -19.11 -1.21
N LEU A 64 7.24 -18.09 -0.60
CA LEU A 64 6.90 -18.11 0.82
C LEU A 64 6.05 -19.33 1.24
N GLN A 65 5.33 -19.97 0.31
CA GLN A 65 4.56 -21.19 0.61
C GLN A 65 5.44 -22.42 0.90
N SER A 66 6.72 -22.41 0.46
CA SER A 66 7.60 -23.59 0.50
C SER A 66 9.00 -23.31 1.04
N LEU A 67 9.35 -22.06 1.38
CA LEU A 67 10.65 -21.76 1.97
C LEU A 67 10.80 -22.47 3.33
N SER A 68 11.91 -23.17 3.53
CA SER A 68 12.30 -23.74 4.82
C SER A 68 12.63 -22.64 5.84
N ALA A 69 13.34 -21.58 5.37
CA ALA A 69 13.60 -20.37 6.12
C ALA A 69 13.68 -19.17 5.17
N PRO A 70 12.98 -18.06 5.45
CA PRO A 70 13.14 -16.83 4.69
C PRO A 70 14.56 -16.28 4.88
N PRO A 71 15.18 -15.72 3.82
CA PRO A 71 16.53 -15.16 3.93
C PRO A 71 16.51 -13.78 4.60
N ARG A 72 17.67 -13.39 5.12
CA ARG A 72 17.97 -11.97 5.35
C ARG A 72 18.16 -11.27 4.02
N LEU A 73 17.57 -10.07 3.94
CA LEU A 73 17.67 -9.19 2.77
C LEU A 73 18.49 -7.97 3.16
N ASP A 74 19.25 -7.44 2.22
CA ASP A 74 20.05 -6.23 2.41
C ASP A 74 19.91 -5.32 1.20
N GLY A 75 19.90 -4.02 1.44
CA GLY A 75 19.78 -3.00 0.40
C GLY A 75 18.94 -1.79 0.84
N GLN A 76 19.12 -0.69 0.11
CA GLN A 76 18.37 0.54 0.35
C GLN A 76 16.90 0.43 -0.04
N PHE A 77 16.62 -0.27 -1.14
CA PHE A 77 15.27 -0.50 -1.63
C PHE A 77 15.21 -1.89 -2.28
N VAL A 78 14.54 -2.83 -1.62
CA VAL A 78 14.43 -4.21 -2.07
C VAL A 78 12.99 -4.55 -2.41
N VAL A 79 12.77 -5.24 -3.54
CA VAL A 79 11.45 -5.66 -4.01
C VAL A 79 11.38 -7.19 -4.07
N ILE A 80 10.42 -7.78 -3.36
CA ILE A 80 10.00 -9.16 -3.53
C ILE A 80 8.85 -9.14 -4.55
N PRO A 81 9.08 -9.58 -5.79
CA PRO A 81 8.05 -9.48 -6.81
C PRO A 81 6.97 -10.52 -6.64
N GLY A 82 5.76 -10.16 -7.04
CA GLY A 82 4.68 -11.10 -7.28
C GLY A 82 4.98 -12.03 -8.46
N ASP A 83 4.18 -13.06 -8.60
CA ASP A 83 4.26 -14.01 -9.70
C ASP A 83 2.93 -14.74 -9.91
N GLU A 84 2.78 -15.42 -11.06
CA GLU A 84 1.54 -16.09 -11.46
C GLU A 84 1.11 -17.20 -10.48
N LEU A 85 2.05 -17.86 -9.80
CA LEU A 85 1.75 -18.95 -8.87
C LEU A 85 0.92 -18.47 -7.66
N LEU A 86 1.02 -17.18 -7.31
CA LEU A 86 0.18 -16.58 -6.27
C LEU A 86 -1.33 -16.72 -6.58
N SER A 87 -1.73 -16.81 -7.84
CA SER A 87 -3.14 -16.98 -8.22
C SER A 87 -3.73 -18.32 -7.74
N ASN A 88 -2.89 -19.31 -7.54
CA ASN A 88 -3.29 -20.65 -7.12
C ASN A 88 -3.31 -20.83 -5.59
N LEU A 89 -2.72 -19.89 -4.83
CA LEU A 89 -2.49 -20.06 -3.40
C LEU A 89 -3.77 -20.32 -2.60
N GLU A 90 -4.87 -19.63 -2.90
CA GLU A 90 -6.17 -19.86 -2.21
C GLU A 90 -6.69 -21.30 -2.40
N ARG A 91 -6.34 -21.95 -3.51
CA ARG A 91 -6.74 -23.35 -3.79
C ARG A 91 -5.82 -24.40 -3.16
N MET A 92 -4.79 -23.96 -2.43
CA MET A 92 -3.78 -24.80 -1.81
C MET A 92 -3.78 -24.62 -0.28
N PRO A 93 -4.87 -25.00 0.41
CA PRO A 93 -5.04 -24.70 1.85
C PRO A 93 -3.92 -25.27 2.72
N ASP A 94 -3.33 -26.38 2.35
CA ASP A 94 -2.21 -27.01 3.08
C ASP A 94 -0.97 -26.11 3.13
N THR A 95 -0.84 -25.17 2.21
CA THR A 95 0.31 -24.22 2.15
C THR A 95 0.02 -22.89 2.85
N HIS A 96 -1.22 -22.61 3.24
CA HIS A 96 -1.62 -21.33 3.82
C HIS A 96 -0.84 -20.98 5.09
N ASN A 97 -0.70 -21.97 6.00
CA ASN A 97 0.03 -21.77 7.24
C ASN A 97 1.52 -21.53 6.99
N ALA A 98 2.12 -22.24 6.03
CA ALA A 98 3.51 -22.05 5.66
C ALA A 98 3.73 -20.65 5.07
N PHE A 99 2.86 -20.22 4.16
CA PHE A 99 2.90 -18.88 3.57
C PHE A 99 2.79 -17.77 4.63
N ALA A 100 1.80 -17.88 5.53
CA ALA A 100 1.59 -16.90 6.60
C ALA A 100 2.78 -16.85 7.57
N ASN A 101 3.25 -18.01 8.04
CA ASN A 101 4.38 -18.08 8.96
C ASN A 101 5.67 -17.57 8.32
N ASN A 102 5.92 -17.92 7.06
CA ASN A 102 7.13 -17.47 6.37
C ASN A 102 7.10 -15.97 6.08
N LEU A 103 5.95 -15.38 5.75
CA LEU A 103 5.85 -13.91 5.64
C LEU A 103 6.13 -13.24 6.98
N ALA A 104 5.52 -13.71 8.07
CA ALA A 104 5.77 -13.16 9.40
C ALA A 104 7.24 -13.29 9.83
N ARG A 105 7.86 -14.46 9.59
CA ARG A 105 9.30 -14.67 9.87
C ARG A 105 10.20 -13.81 9.00
N LEU A 106 9.88 -13.63 7.72
CA LEU A 106 10.60 -12.74 6.82
C LEU A 106 10.65 -11.32 7.37
N LEU A 107 9.49 -10.79 7.77
CA LEU A 107 9.40 -9.44 8.33
C LEU A 107 10.19 -9.32 9.65
N ALA A 108 10.05 -10.31 10.54
CA ALA A 108 10.77 -10.32 11.80
C ALA A 108 12.30 -10.38 11.61
N MET A 109 12.79 -11.25 10.71
CA MET A 109 14.23 -11.40 10.44
C MET A 109 14.85 -10.17 9.78
N ASN A 110 14.05 -9.36 9.12
CA ASN A 110 14.49 -8.17 8.39
C ASN A 110 14.09 -6.86 9.09
N ALA A 111 13.58 -6.93 10.32
CA ALA A 111 13.06 -5.77 11.05
C ALA A 111 14.12 -4.67 11.28
N ASP A 112 15.39 -5.04 11.44
CA ASP A 112 16.50 -4.12 11.64
C ASP A 112 17.14 -3.65 10.33
N ASN A 113 16.87 -4.33 9.20
CA ASN A 113 17.45 -4.03 7.90
C ASN A 113 16.65 -2.99 7.12
N PHE A 114 15.36 -2.82 7.44
CA PHE A 114 14.47 -1.89 6.77
C PHE A 114 13.73 -1.00 7.77
N ASP A 115 13.36 0.19 7.33
CA ASP A 115 12.57 1.15 8.11
C ASP A 115 11.08 1.02 7.79
N LEU A 116 10.77 0.80 6.50
CA LEU A 116 9.42 0.66 5.95
C LEU A 116 9.31 -0.64 5.13
N CYS A 117 8.26 -1.42 5.40
CA CYS A 117 7.78 -2.46 4.48
C CYS A 117 6.45 -2.01 3.88
N VAL A 118 6.32 -2.02 2.56
CA VAL A 118 5.06 -1.80 1.84
C VAL A 118 4.60 -3.12 1.23
N ILE A 119 3.36 -3.53 1.51
CA ILE A 119 2.75 -4.73 0.93
C ILE A 119 1.59 -4.30 0.03
N ASP A 120 1.68 -4.62 -1.25
CA ASP A 120 0.59 -4.45 -2.21
C ASP A 120 -0.23 -5.74 -2.29
N THR A 121 -1.56 -5.60 -2.23
CA THR A 121 -2.47 -6.75 -2.22
C THR A 121 -3.28 -6.84 -3.51
N ASN A 122 -3.62 -8.08 -3.88
CA ASN A 122 -4.63 -8.34 -4.89
C ASN A 122 -6.03 -7.79 -4.46
N PRO A 123 -6.97 -7.62 -5.39
CA PRO A 123 -8.31 -7.13 -5.07
C PRO A 123 -9.24 -8.20 -4.48
N THR A 124 -8.85 -9.48 -4.53
CA THR A 124 -9.68 -10.58 -4.05
C THR A 124 -9.45 -10.81 -2.56
N PRO A 125 -10.51 -10.97 -1.75
CA PRO A 125 -10.39 -11.28 -0.33
C PRO A 125 -10.04 -12.77 -0.14
N ASP A 126 -8.80 -13.13 -0.40
CA ASP A 126 -8.24 -14.47 -0.26
C ASP A 126 -7.13 -14.52 0.81
N ILE A 127 -6.43 -15.64 0.90
CA ILE A 127 -5.37 -15.85 1.90
C ILE A 127 -4.27 -14.79 1.81
N ARG A 128 -3.89 -14.30 0.62
CA ARG A 128 -2.86 -13.28 0.42
C ARG A 128 -3.25 -11.97 1.09
N TYR A 129 -4.49 -11.55 0.85
CA TYR A 129 -5.08 -10.37 1.47
C TYR A 129 -5.16 -10.51 3.00
N GLY A 130 -5.65 -11.66 3.48
CA GLY A 130 -5.76 -11.93 4.91
C GLY A 130 -4.41 -11.92 5.63
N VAL A 131 -3.41 -12.61 5.08
CA VAL A 131 -2.06 -12.69 5.68
C VAL A 131 -1.37 -11.33 5.67
N ALA A 132 -1.55 -10.52 4.62
CA ALA A 132 -1.03 -9.15 4.60
C ALA A 132 -1.55 -8.34 5.80
N LEU A 133 -2.86 -8.39 6.09
CA LEU A 133 -3.45 -7.69 7.24
C LEU A 133 -2.99 -8.28 8.59
N VAL A 134 -2.74 -9.58 8.65
CA VAL A 134 -2.24 -10.24 9.88
C VAL A 134 -0.86 -9.72 10.28
N VAL A 135 0.01 -9.44 9.31
CA VAL A 135 1.39 -8.99 9.58
C VAL A 135 1.55 -7.46 9.55
N ALA A 136 0.51 -6.72 9.19
CA ALA A 136 0.55 -5.27 9.06
C ALA A 136 0.54 -4.55 10.41
N ASP A 137 1.27 -3.42 10.50
CA ASP A 137 1.05 -2.42 11.53
C ASP A 137 -0.04 -1.45 11.08
N TYR A 138 -0.02 -1.05 9.79
CA TYR A 138 -0.86 -0.01 9.22
C TYR A 138 -1.52 -0.42 7.92
N VAL A 139 -2.70 0.15 7.66
CA VAL A 139 -3.43 0.01 6.40
C VAL A 139 -3.74 1.38 5.82
N VAL A 140 -3.54 1.55 4.53
CA VAL A 140 -4.12 2.62 3.72
C VAL A 140 -5.04 1.99 2.68
N SER A 141 -6.25 2.49 2.55
CA SER A 141 -7.21 1.99 1.56
C SER A 141 -7.53 3.04 0.50
N PRO A 142 -6.93 2.98 -0.69
CA PRO A 142 -7.39 3.77 -1.81
C PRO A 142 -8.82 3.38 -2.20
N ILE A 143 -9.69 4.39 -2.43
CA ILE A 143 -11.09 4.21 -2.81
C ILE A 143 -11.42 5.12 -4.00
N GLN A 144 -12.35 4.71 -4.85
CA GLN A 144 -12.92 5.57 -5.90
C GLN A 144 -14.23 6.16 -5.42
N LEU A 145 -14.48 7.45 -5.75
CA LEU A 145 -15.72 8.14 -5.39
C LEU A 145 -16.87 7.78 -6.35
N ASN A 146 -17.34 6.55 -6.26
CA ASN A 146 -18.51 6.05 -6.99
C ASN A 146 -19.52 5.43 -6.01
N GLN A 147 -20.69 5.03 -6.51
CA GLN A 147 -21.74 4.43 -5.67
C GLN A 147 -21.30 3.18 -4.91
N GLU A 148 -20.33 2.43 -5.45
CA GLU A 148 -19.80 1.21 -4.84
C GLU A 148 -18.71 1.46 -3.78
N ALA A 149 -18.34 2.72 -3.54
CA ALA A 149 -17.30 3.05 -2.57
C ALA A 149 -17.69 2.61 -1.14
N LEU A 150 -18.95 2.76 -0.79
CA LEU A 150 -19.48 2.36 0.53
C LEU A 150 -19.38 0.86 0.76
N ASP A 151 -19.65 0.06 -0.28
CA ASP A 151 -19.52 -1.39 -0.21
C ASP A 151 -18.05 -1.80 -0.02
N GLY A 152 -17.14 -1.13 -0.72
CA GLY A 152 -15.69 -1.34 -0.56
C GLY A 152 -15.20 -1.02 0.86
N ILE A 153 -15.70 0.04 1.48
CA ILE A 153 -15.40 0.40 2.88
C ILE A 153 -15.95 -0.67 3.83
N SER A 154 -17.21 -1.08 3.65
CA SER A 154 -17.83 -2.12 4.44
C SER A 154 -17.05 -3.44 4.33
N GLN A 155 -16.67 -3.83 3.14
CA GLN A 155 -15.88 -5.05 2.92
C GLN A 155 -14.49 -4.97 3.57
N LEU A 156 -13.80 -3.84 3.47
CA LEU A 156 -12.52 -3.64 4.15
C LEU A 156 -12.63 -3.85 5.66
N LEU A 157 -13.65 -3.26 6.28
CA LEU A 157 -13.80 -3.25 7.74
C LEU A 157 -14.44 -4.52 8.28
N MET A 158 -15.49 -5.04 7.61
CA MET A 158 -16.45 -6.00 8.15
C MET A 158 -16.52 -7.33 7.38
N HIS A 159 -15.68 -7.55 6.37
CA HIS A 159 -15.71 -8.82 5.62
C HIS A 159 -15.65 -10.01 6.58
N HIS A 160 -16.54 -10.99 6.39
CA HIS A 160 -16.77 -12.10 7.34
C HIS A 160 -15.51 -12.94 7.64
N ARG A 161 -14.56 -13.02 6.71
CA ARG A 161 -13.32 -13.81 6.87
C ARG A 161 -12.09 -12.91 7.10
N TYR A 162 -11.96 -11.83 6.33
CA TYR A 162 -10.77 -10.99 6.27
C TYR A 162 -11.01 -9.50 6.55
N GLY A 163 -12.13 -9.13 7.20
CA GLY A 163 -12.38 -7.75 7.62
C GLY A 163 -11.38 -7.31 8.70
N MET A 164 -10.94 -6.07 8.62
CA MET A 164 -9.95 -5.51 9.55
C MET A 164 -10.37 -5.67 11.02
N HIS A 165 -11.65 -5.45 11.34
CA HIS A 165 -12.14 -5.59 12.72
C HIS A 165 -11.95 -7.00 13.25
N LYS A 166 -12.26 -8.02 12.45
CA LYS A 166 -12.09 -9.42 12.83
C LYS A 166 -10.61 -9.76 13.03
N ILE A 167 -9.75 -9.35 12.10
CA ILE A 167 -8.31 -9.60 12.19
C ILE A 167 -7.72 -8.89 13.41
N LYS A 168 -8.12 -7.63 13.66
CA LYS A 168 -7.67 -6.87 14.82
C LYS A 168 -8.06 -7.50 16.13
N GLN A 169 -9.28 -8.00 16.24
CA GLN A 169 -9.78 -8.64 17.46
C GLN A 169 -9.17 -10.03 17.73
N ALA A 170 -9.00 -10.82 16.67
CA ALA A 170 -8.65 -12.22 16.81
C ALA A 170 -7.15 -12.52 16.74
N ILE A 171 -6.36 -11.71 15.98
CA ILE A 171 -5.00 -12.10 15.60
C ILE A 171 -4.02 -10.94 15.77
N ASN A 172 -4.31 -9.76 15.22
CA ASN A 172 -3.39 -8.62 15.15
C ASN A 172 -3.99 -7.37 15.81
N ASN A 173 -3.90 -7.28 17.13
CA ASN A 173 -4.47 -6.16 17.91
C ASN A 173 -3.80 -4.80 17.63
N LYS A 174 -2.62 -4.79 16.99
CA LYS A 174 -1.88 -3.58 16.62
C LYS A 174 -2.31 -2.99 15.30
N LEU A 175 -3.09 -3.73 14.50
CA LEU A 175 -3.52 -3.28 13.17
C LEU A 175 -4.27 -1.96 13.25
N GLU A 176 -3.78 -0.94 12.54
CA GLU A 176 -4.37 0.41 12.51
C GLU A 176 -4.70 0.82 11.07
N LEU A 177 -5.92 1.34 10.86
CA LEU A 177 -6.26 2.02 9.62
C LEU A 177 -5.74 3.46 9.69
N ILE A 178 -4.72 3.80 8.90
CA ILE A 178 -4.30 5.20 8.71
C ILE A 178 -5.43 5.99 8.10
N GLY A 179 -6.07 5.42 7.07
CA GLY A 179 -7.32 5.96 6.56
C GLY A 179 -7.66 5.53 5.15
N LEU A 180 -8.86 5.94 4.75
CA LEU A 180 -9.35 5.86 3.38
C LEU A 180 -8.74 7.00 2.58
N LEU A 181 -8.28 6.70 1.37
CA LEU A 181 -7.69 7.66 0.45
C LEU A 181 -8.53 7.73 -0.84
N PRO A 182 -9.45 8.71 -1.00
CA PRO A 182 -10.10 8.95 -2.27
C PRO A 182 -9.08 9.12 -3.39
N ASN A 183 -9.14 8.28 -4.42
CA ASN A 183 -8.17 8.23 -5.51
C ASN A 183 -8.83 8.41 -6.87
N ALA A 184 -8.07 8.97 -7.81
CA ALA A 184 -8.51 9.30 -9.15
C ALA A 184 -9.74 10.24 -9.17
N VAL A 185 -9.74 11.19 -8.24
CA VAL A 185 -10.86 12.15 -8.08
C VAL A 185 -10.87 13.13 -9.25
N GLU A 186 -11.99 13.19 -9.96
CA GLU A 186 -12.21 14.12 -11.05
C GLU A 186 -12.83 15.43 -10.55
N ALA A 187 -12.53 16.54 -11.21
CA ALA A 187 -13.07 17.85 -10.87
C ALA A 187 -14.52 18.04 -11.38
N THR A 188 -15.37 17.02 -11.23
CA THR A 188 -16.79 17.05 -11.63
C THR A 188 -17.69 17.40 -10.44
N PRO A 189 -18.87 18.06 -10.66
CA PRO A 189 -19.82 18.32 -9.58
C PRO A 189 -20.22 17.04 -8.82
N PHE A 190 -20.43 15.94 -9.55
CA PHE A 190 -20.80 14.65 -8.97
C PHE A 190 -19.75 14.14 -7.97
N GLN A 191 -18.47 14.13 -8.36
CA GLN A 191 -17.42 13.65 -7.46
C GLN A 191 -17.12 14.60 -6.30
N ARG A 192 -17.31 15.90 -6.49
CA ARG A 192 -17.26 16.88 -5.36
C ARG A 192 -18.34 16.60 -4.33
N THR A 193 -19.57 16.36 -4.77
CA THR A 193 -20.68 15.99 -3.87
C THR A 193 -20.39 14.69 -3.13
N ASN A 194 -19.90 13.67 -3.84
CA ASN A 194 -19.55 12.38 -3.22
C ASN A 194 -18.42 12.53 -2.19
N LEU A 195 -17.43 13.39 -2.45
CA LEU A 195 -16.34 13.64 -1.50
C LEU A 195 -16.86 14.33 -0.22
N VAL A 196 -17.76 15.30 -0.36
CA VAL A 196 -18.41 15.96 0.79
C VAL A 196 -19.22 14.96 1.61
N GLN A 197 -20.07 14.16 0.96
CA GLN A 197 -20.86 13.12 1.64
C GLN A 197 -20.00 12.07 2.33
N LEU A 198 -18.90 11.69 1.70
CA LEU A 198 -17.93 10.77 2.31
C LEU A 198 -17.29 11.40 3.55
N ALA A 199 -16.92 12.68 3.49
CA ALA A 199 -16.34 13.39 4.62
C ALA A 199 -17.33 13.59 5.76
N GLU A 200 -18.60 13.87 5.47
CA GLU A 200 -19.66 13.99 6.48
C GLU A 200 -19.91 12.67 7.22
N LYS A 201 -19.87 11.54 6.50
CA LYS A 201 -20.23 10.23 7.05
C LYS A 201 -19.04 9.47 7.66
N TYR A 202 -17.84 9.66 7.12
CA TYR A 202 -16.66 8.87 7.43
C TYR A 202 -15.42 9.74 7.72
N ALA A 203 -15.61 10.94 8.28
CA ALA A 203 -14.52 11.85 8.63
C ALA A 203 -13.39 11.15 9.38
N ASP A 204 -13.73 10.36 10.39
CA ASP A 204 -12.78 9.66 11.26
C ASP A 204 -11.99 8.55 10.54
N LEU A 205 -12.45 8.15 9.35
CA LEU A 205 -11.78 7.16 8.53
C LEU A 205 -10.96 7.77 7.38
N LEU A 206 -11.06 9.07 7.13
CA LEU A 206 -10.29 9.74 6.08
C LEU A 206 -8.91 10.16 6.58
N ILE A 207 -7.95 10.16 5.66
CA ILE A 207 -6.61 10.69 5.97
C ILE A 207 -6.69 12.20 6.07
N GLU A 208 -6.42 12.78 7.24
CA GLU A 208 -6.18 14.22 7.38
C GLU A 208 -4.77 14.59 6.95
N LEU A 209 -4.62 15.67 6.17
CA LEU A 209 -3.31 16.20 5.76
C LEU A 209 -2.54 16.82 6.93
N ALA A 210 -3.27 17.37 7.90
CA ALA A 210 -2.70 17.84 9.15
C ALA A 210 -3.75 17.62 10.26
N PRO A 211 -3.36 17.08 11.43
CA PRO A 211 -4.29 16.75 12.51
C PRO A 211 -5.16 17.93 12.95
N GLY A 212 -6.46 17.70 13.08
CA GLY A 212 -7.43 18.71 13.55
C GLY A 212 -7.81 19.78 12.55
N THR A 213 -7.32 19.72 11.31
CA THR A 213 -7.62 20.74 10.28
C THR A 213 -8.88 20.43 9.47
N LYS A 214 -9.40 19.21 9.53
CA LYS A 214 -10.49 18.70 8.68
C LYS A 214 -10.19 18.85 7.18
N ARG A 215 -8.91 18.91 6.82
CA ARG A 215 -8.45 18.90 5.43
C ARG A 215 -8.11 17.45 5.05
N TYR A 216 -9.04 16.81 4.35
CA TYR A 216 -8.92 15.42 3.97
C TYR A 216 -8.12 15.25 2.68
N ALA A 217 -7.27 14.23 2.68
CA ALA A 217 -6.46 13.86 1.53
C ALA A 217 -7.33 13.24 0.42
N PHE A 218 -7.02 13.60 -0.81
CA PHE A 218 -7.49 12.88 -2.00
C PHE A 218 -6.45 13.01 -3.12
N VAL A 219 -6.36 11.99 -3.95
CA VAL A 219 -5.49 11.99 -5.13
C VAL A 219 -6.33 12.35 -6.35
N PRO A 220 -6.07 13.48 -7.02
CA PRO A 220 -6.78 13.83 -8.22
C PRO A 220 -6.43 12.89 -9.38
N LYS A 221 -7.34 12.75 -10.34
CA LYS A 221 -7.08 11.99 -11.57
C LYS A 221 -6.04 12.72 -12.42
N ARG A 222 -4.86 12.13 -12.56
CA ARG A 222 -3.75 12.66 -13.34
C ARG A 222 -3.18 11.56 -14.25
N THR A 223 -3.07 11.83 -15.54
CA THR A 223 -2.44 10.89 -16.49
C THR A 223 -0.98 10.62 -16.16
N ALA A 224 -0.29 11.61 -15.58
CA ALA A 224 1.10 11.49 -15.16
C ALA A 224 1.35 10.36 -14.15
N ILE A 225 0.35 9.99 -13.32
CA ILE A 225 0.48 8.85 -12.39
C ILE A 225 0.54 7.53 -13.18
N ALA A 226 -0.32 7.38 -14.19
CA ALA A 226 -0.31 6.19 -15.04
C ALA A 226 0.96 6.13 -15.91
N GLU A 227 1.44 7.26 -16.41
CA GLU A 227 2.71 7.36 -17.14
C GLU A 227 3.89 6.98 -16.24
N ALA A 228 3.95 7.52 -15.02
CA ALA A 228 4.98 7.18 -14.04
C ALA A 228 5.01 5.67 -13.73
N GLN A 229 3.83 5.05 -13.63
CA GLN A 229 3.69 3.62 -13.41
C GLN A 229 4.20 2.82 -14.63
N ALA A 230 3.86 3.24 -15.83
CA ALA A 230 4.30 2.58 -17.07
C ALA A 230 5.82 2.71 -17.30
N GLU A 231 6.40 3.87 -16.97
CA GLU A 231 7.82 4.17 -17.11
C GLU A 231 8.68 3.61 -15.96
N GLY A 232 8.06 3.11 -14.87
CA GLY A 232 8.78 2.73 -13.66
C GLY A 232 9.53 3.89 -13.02
N SER A 233 8.97 5.09 -13.07
CA SER A 233 9.63 6.31 -12.63
C SER A 233 8.89 6.97 -11.48
N PRO A 234 9.59 7.51 -10.46
CA PRO A 234 8.94 8.35 -9.47
C PRO A 234 8.48 9.68 -10.11
N LEU A 235 7.27 10.13 -9.74
CA LEU A 235 6.69 11.40 -10.23
C LEU A 235 7.64 12.59 -10.05
N PHE A 236 8.35 12.65 -8.93
CA PHE A 236 9.27 13.77 -8.62
C PHE A 236 10.53 13.78 -9.49
N ASN A 237 10.85 12.71 -10.22
CA ASN A 237 11.97 12.64 -11.15
C ASN A 237 11.56 12.93 -12.60
N MET A 238 10.25 12.93 -12.90
CA MET A 238 9.77 13.19 -14.25
C MET A 238 9.90 14.68 -14.61
N LYS A 239 10.40 14.96 -15.80
CA LYS A 239 10.62 16.35 -16.27
C LYS A 239 9.36 17.07 -16.73
N LYS A 240 8.27 16.34 -16.99
CA LYS A 240 6.99 16.87 -17.47
C LYS A 240 6.31 17.76 -16.42
N THR A 241 5.76 18.91 -16.82
CA THR A 241 5.00 19.81 -15.92
C THR A 241 3.85 19.09 -15.25
N ALA A 242 3.08 18.29 -16.01
CA ALA A 242 1.98 17.50 -15.44
C ALA A 242 2.40 16.54 -14.32
N ALA A 243 3.63 15.99 -14.37
CA ALA A 243 4.15 15.14 -13.31
C ALA A 243 4.56 15.96 -12.08
N ARG A 244 5.12 17.14 -12.27
CA ARG A 244 5.45 18.07 -11.17
C ARG A 244 4.18 18.52 -10.44
N ASP A 245 3.14 18.87 -11.18
CA ASP A 245 1.84 19.28 -10.61
C ASP A 245 1.23 18.13 -9.83
N ALA A 246 1.20 16.91 -10.40
CA ALA A 246 0.74 15.72 -9.72
C ALA A 246 1.55 15.43 -8.44
N TRP A 247 2.87 15.65 -8.49
CA TRP A 247 3.74 15.47 -7.33
C TRP A 247 3.43 16.48 -6.20
N ILE A 248 3.22 17.74 -6.53
CA ILE A 248 2.86 18.79 -5.55
C ILE A 248 1.56 18.43 -4.83
N GLU A 249 0.60 17.82 -5.53
CA GLU A 249 -0.69 17.41 -4.97
C GLU A 249 -0.57 16.15 -4.10
N ILE A 250 0.29 15.19 -4.46
CA ILE A 250 0.40 13.88 -3.79
C ILE A 250 1.38 13.91 -2.61
N LYS A 251 2.47 14.68 -2.71
CA LYS A 251 3.51 14.72 -1.67
C LYS A 251 2.95 14.96 -0.26
N PRO A 252 2.06 15.95 -0.01
CA PRO A 252 1.50 16.15 1.33
C PRO A 252 0.73 14.95 1.87
N ILE A 253 0.14 14.14 0.99
CA ILE A 253 -0.56 12.90 1.36
C ILE A 253 0.44 11.86 1.86
N PHE A 254 1.54 11.69 1.14
CA PHE A 254 2.60 10.76 1.55
C PHE A 254 3.29 11.22 2.83
N ASP A 255 3.51 12.53 3.00
CA ASP A 255 4.00 13.09 4.26
C ASP A 255 3.05 12.75 5.43
N ALA A 256 1.74 12.92 5.26
CA ALA A 256 0.75 12.59 6.27
C ALA A 256 0.77 11.09 6.63
N ILE A 257 0.87 10.20 5.63
CA ILE A 257 0.97 8.74 5.85
C ILE A 257 2.24 8.40 6.64
N LEU A 258 3.41 8.88 6.19
CA LEU A 258 4.68 8.59 6.85
C LEU A 258 4.75 9.18 8.27
N ASN A 259 4.18 10.37 8.50
CA ASN A 259 4.09 10.98 9.82
C ASN A 259 3.23 10.14 10.79
N ARG A 260 2.08 9.62 10.33
CA ARG A 260 1.23 8.71 11.12
C ARG A 260 1.99 7.43 11.51
N MET A 261 2.88 6.96 10.66
CA MET A 261 3.75 5.81 10.91
C MET A 261 5.00 6.15 11.75
N GLN A 262 5.19 7.42 12.12
CA GLN A 262 6.41 7.92 12.80
C GLN A 262 7.69 7.71 11.97
N LEU A 263 7.56 7.78 10.65
CA LEU A 263 8.65 7.70 9.67
C LEU A 263 8.88 9.02 8.93
N GLY A 264 8.08 10.04 9.21
CA GLY A 264 8.26 11.39 8.67
C GLY A 264 9.55 12.02 9.21
N ARG A 265 10.14 12.94 8.44
CA ARG A 265 11.23 13.78 8.97
C ARG A 265 10.67 14.61 10.13
N THR A 266 11.16 14.39 11.33
CA THR A 266 11.05 15.38 12.40
C THR A 266 11.83 16.60 11.89
N GLY A 267 11.10 17.70 11.65
CA GLY A 267 11.71 18.92 11.14
C GLY A 267 12.65 19.55 12.16
N TYR A 268 13.90 19.12 12.18
CA TYR A 268 15.04 19.77 12.82
C TYR A 268 16.33 19.12 12.28
N ASP A 269 16.54 19.11 10.97
CA ASP A 269 17.88 19.04 10.39
C ASP A 269 17.92 20.02 9.21
N THR A 270 18.17 21.29 9.58
CA THR A 270 18.56 22.36 8.65
C THR A 270 20.06 22.35 8.46
#